data_cf27818bf276f7b09a2a274ece041753
#
_entry.id   cf27818bf276f7b09a2a274ece041753
#
_cell.length_a   1.000
_cell.length_b   1.000
_cell.length_c   1.000
_cell.angle_alpha   90.00
_cell.angle_beta   90.00
_cell.angle_gamma   90.00
#
_symmetry.space_group_name_H-M   'P 1'
#
loop_
_entity.id
_entity.type
_entity.pdbx_description
1 polymer ?
#
loop_
_entity_poly.entity_id
_entity_poly.type
_entity_poly.pdbx_seq_one_letter_code
_entity_poly.pdbx_strand_id
1 'polypeptide(L)'
;MVKPTSLEQHLDKAKDLIRSAQSAKLFFHRDADGTCGAAVLRALLESTGVQTAISPLLPEDVGRANPGEGLNIFLDIGSGQLGELSARFKDRPVLVMDHHPPSGRQRRGILQINPHALGLDGSTEISGSGLAYLLYTRMKGERGAAKIAVIGAVADRQDLLGELQGLNREILRDALEAGSVREEKDVLLFGRESRPLHVALTSFQDPPIPGVSGSEVGAMQLLGDLRIPMRDGRGFRTLRDLDQGERRRLASELVVRCIARASPRVASYIPKLIIGSVYRMVGEPYPLEYASEYATCINAAVRMGLATEAIEMMLGDRSASYDKVMSGLRDYRGIISKEVRRISANGVKTAGAGYLQYFLSEETPRNLIGPVTGLLLGGGLADPYRPLVGVVPGHKTKVSARCSKILVLEGLDLSSSVRNAAAKVGGQGGGHRGAAGAFFEGGREAEFLKAMESYVLVRARLARLPRSTA
;
A
#
# COMPACT_ATOMS: atom_id res chain seq x y z
N MET A 1 15.14 -19.07 -30.01
CA MET A 1 14.88 -18.57 -28.66
C MET A 1 15.12 -17.07 -28.67
N VAL A 2 14.07 -16.27 -28.50
CA VAL A 2 14.18 -14.80 -28.37
C VAL A 2 14.85 -14.55 -27.03
N LYS A 3 16.01 -13.86 -27.02
CA LYS A 3 16.67 -13.41 -25.79
C LYS A 3 15.68 -12.60 -24.96
N PRO A 4 15.53 -12.83 -23.65
CA PRO A 4 14.67 -11.97 -22.83
C PRO A 4 15.12 -10.53 -22.99
N THR A 5 14.20 -9.67 -23.40
CA THR A 5 14.46 -8.22 -23.55
C THR A 5 14.71 -7.64 -22.17
N SER A 6 15.77 -6.85 -22.00
CA SER A 6 16.10 -6.22 -20.71
C SER A 6 15.10 -5.11 -20.36
N LEU A 7 15.04 -4.73 -19.08
CA LEU A 7 14.24 -3.59 -18.62
C LEU A 7 14.58 -2.32 -19.42
N GLU A 8 15.86 -2.07 -19.65
CA GLU A 8 16.34 -0.92 -20.42
C GLU A 8 15.78 -0.88 -21.85
N GLN A 9 15.72 -2.03 -22.54
CA GLN A 9 15.15 -2.11 -23.88
C GLN A 9 13.63 -1.81 -23.88
N HIS A 10 12.90 -2.17 -22.81
CA HIS A 10 11.50 -1.82 -22.68
C HIS A 10 11.31 -0.33 -22.40
N LEU A 11 12.18 0.26 -21.56
CA LEU A 11 12.19 1.70 -21.30
C LEU A 11 12.54 2.51 -22.57
N ASP A 12 13.48 2.03 -23.41
CA ASP A 12 13.78 2.68 -24.70
C ASP A 12 12.57 2.64 -25.66
N LYS A 13 11.87 1.51 -25.77
CA LYS A 13 10.63 1.43 -26.55
C LYS A 13 9.53 2.35 -26.03
N ALA A 14 9.37 2.47 -24.70
CA ALA A 14 8.43 3.38 -24.08
C ALA A 14 8.79 4.85 -24.37
N LYS A 15 10.07 5.20 -24.28
CA LYS A 15 10.61 6.50 -24.68
C LYS A 15 10.25 6.85 -26.12
N ASP A 16 10.43 5.90 -27.06
CA ASP A 16 10.13 6.13 -28.47
C ASP A 16 8.61 6.32 -28.69
N LEU A 17 7.77 5.55 -27.99
CA LEU A 17 6.31 5.74 -28.01
C LEU A 17 5.92 7.14 -27.50
N ILE A 18 6.49 7.60 -26.41
CA ILE A 18 6.18 8.94 -25.86
C ILE A 18 6.66 10.03 -26.82
N ARG A 19 7.87 9.91 -27.39
CA ARG A 19 8.40 10.89 -28.33
C ARG A 19 7.59 11.04 -29.62
N SER A 20 6.94 9.96 -30.04
CA SER A 20 6.07 9.98 -31.23
C SER A 20 4.64 10.46 -30.93
N ALA A 21 4.26 10.61 -29.66
CA ALA A 21 2.93 10.97 -29.27
C ALA A 21 2.75 12.51 -29.22
N GLN A 22 1.65 13.02 -29.81
CA GLN A 22 1.22 14.42 -29.66
C GLN A 22 0.35 14.60 -28.40
N SER A 23 -0.43 13.55 -28.06
CA SER A 23 -1.28 13.54 -26.88
C SER A 23 -1.21 12.19 -26.17
N ALA A 24 -1.43 12.19 -24.86
CA ALA A 24 -1.51 10.99 -24.06
C ALA A 24 -2.69 11.03 -23.09
N LYS A 25 -3.29 9.88 -22.83
CA LYS A 25 -4.23 9.67 -21.73
C LYS A 25 -3.61 8.73 -20.72
N LEU A 26 -3.33 9.25 -19.52
CA LEU A 26 -2.70 8.53 -18.43
C LEU A 26 -3.78 8.02 -17.47
N PHE A 27 -3.99 6.71 -17.50
CA PHE A 27 -4.78 5.99 -16.52
C PHE A 27 -3.85 5.47 -15.43
N PHE A 28 -4.21 5.65 -14.16
CA PHE A 28 -3.38 5.21 -13.06
C PHE A 28 -4.22 4.60 -11.94
N HIS A 29 -3.64 3.64 -11.22
CA HIS A 29 -4.31 3.02 -10.09
C HIS A 29 -4.69 4.05 -9.02
N ARG A 30 -5.90 3.92 -8.48
CA ARG A 30 -6.48 4.87 -7.54
C ARG A 30 -5.99 4.66 -6.10
N ASP A 31 -4.68 4.72 -5.91
CA ASP A 31 -4.00 4.72 -4.61
C ASP A 31 -2.77 5.65 -4.64
N ALA A 32 -1.96 5.58 -3.58
CA ALA A 32 -0.82 6.50 -3.48
C ALA A 32 0.33 6.13 -4.42
N ASP A 33 0.62 4.86 -4.70
CA ASP A 33 1.69 4.48 -5.63
C ASP A 33 1.34 4.90 -7.06
N GLY A 34 0.15 4.53 -7.55
CA GLY A 34 -0.33 4.96 -8.85
C GLY A 34 -0.39 6.48 -9.00
N THR A 35 -0.77 7.21 -7.94
CA THR A 35 -0.83 8.69 -7.96
C THR A 35 0.57 9.31 -7.95
N CYS A 36 1.52 8.78 -7.19
CA CYS A 36 2.93 9.20 -7.22
C CYS A 36 3.52 9.00 -8.61
N GLY A 37 3.32 7.82 -9.18
CA GLY A 37 3.78 7.54 -10.54
C GLY A 37 3.11 8.42 -11.59
N ALA A 38 1.81 8.74 -11.43
CA ALA A 38 1.11 9.68 -12.30
C ALA A 38 1.69 11.11 -12.22
N ALA A 39 2.10 11.58 -11.04
CA ALA A 39 2.79 12.85 -10.88
C ALA A 39 4.12 12.86 -11.66
N VAL A 40 4.92 11.78 -11.53
CA VAL A 40 6.21 11.64 -12.25
C VAL A 40 6.00 11.61 -13.77
N LEU A 41 5.05 10.79 -14.26
CA LEU A 41 4.79 10.69 -15.69
C LEU A 41 4.17 11.96 -16.27
N ARG A 42 3.29 12.63 -15.53
CA ARG A 42 2.71 13.91 -15.97
C ARG A 42 3.81 14.95 -16.14
N ALA A 43 4.68 15.12 -15.15
CA ALA A 43 5.82 16.03 -15.27
C ALA A 43 6.71 15.70 -16.48
N LEU A 44 6.95 14.41 -16.76
CA LEU A 44 7.68 13.97 -17.93
C LEU A 44 6.96 14.34 -19.22
N LEU A 45 5.70 13.98 -19.38
CA LEU A 45 4.91 14.20 -20.60
C LEU A 45 4.77 15.71 -20.92
N GLU A 46 4.46 16.53 -19.91
CA GLU A 46 4.38 17.99 -20.05
C GLU A 46 5.72 18.58 -20.48
N SER A 47 6.84 18.11 -19.90
CA SER A 47 8.19 18.57 -20.28
C SER A 47 8.63 18.17 -21.68
N THR A 48 7.95 17.20 -22.30
CA THR A 48 8.18 16.77 -23.70
C THR A 48 7.17 17.37 -24.68
N GLY A 49 6.25 18.21 -24.19
CA GLY A 49 5.22 18.87 -25.01
C GLY A 49 4.01 17.97 -25.35
N VAL A 50 3.89 16.80 -24.73
CA VAL A 50 2.75 15.89 -24.95
C VAL A 50 1.55 16.37 -24.16
N GLN A 51 0.45 16.68 -24.85
CA GLN A 51 -0.82 17.05 -24.20
C GLN A 51 -1.35 15.87 -23.38
N THR A 52 -1.49 16.05 -22.06
CA THR A 52 -1.77 14.94 -21.14
C THR A 52 -3.10 15.12 -20.42
N ALA A 53 -4.00 14.14 -20.58
CA ALA A 53 -5.19 13.98 -19.74
C ALA A 53 -4.93 12.85 -18.72
N ILE A 54 -5.33 13.05 -17.46
CA ILE A 54 -5.15 12.08 -16.37
C ILE A 54 -6.49 11.52 -15.91
N SER A 55 -6.52 10.24 -15.52
CA SER A 55 -7.74 9.56 -15.08
C SER A 55 -7.41 8.46 -14.05
N PRO A 56 -7.76 8.66 -12.76
CA PRO A 56 -7.63 7.59 -11.78
C PRO A 56 -8.61 6.45 -12.11
N LEU A 57 -8.16 5.21 -11.95
CA LEU A 57 -8.92 4.03 -12.35
C LEU A 57 -8.83 2.93 -11.29
N LEU A 58 -9.89 2.12 -11.17
CA LEU A 58 -9.87 0.90 -10.38
C LEU A 58 -9.71 -0.30 -11.33
N PRO A 59 -9.15 -1.44 -10.87
CA PRO A 59 -8.97 -2.63 -11.68
C PRO A 59 -10.28 -3.12 -12.34
N GLU A 60 -11.40 -3.03 -11.63
CA GLU A 60 -12.73 -3.40 -12.13
C GLU A 60 -13.30 -2.50 -13.24
N ASP A 61 -12.70 -1.33 -13.46
CA ASP A 61 -13.16 -0.35 -14.44
C ASP A 61 -12.29 -0.30 -15.71
N VAL A 62 -11.18 -1.06 -15.75
CA VAL A 62 -10.24 -1.06 -16.89
C VAL A 62 -10.94 -1.39 -18.21
N GLY A 63 -11.81 -2.39 -18.22
CA GLY A 63 -12.59 -2.78 -19.42
C GLY A 63 -13.62 -1.74 -19.87
N ARG A 64 -13.92 -0.73 -19.05
CA ARG A 64 -14.84 0.37 -19.33
C ARG A 64 -14.14 1.70 -19.59
N ALA A 65 -12.82 1.74 -19.48
CA ALA A 65 -12.05 2.96 -19.69
C ALA A 65 -12.28 3.53 -21.10
N ASN A 66 -12.47 4.84 -21.20
CA ASN A 66 -12.62 5.52 -22.49
C ASN A 66 -11.25 5.79 -23.10
N PRO A 67 -10.91 5.20 -24.27
CA PRO A 67 -9.63 5.44 -24.92
C PRO A 67 -9.41 6.93 -25.23
N GLY A 68 -8.16 7.39 -25.06
CA GLY A 68 -7.70 8.65 -25.66
C GLY A 68 -7.40 8.48 -27.16
N GLU A 69 -7.33 9.58 -27.88
CA GLU A 69 -6.99 9.56 -29.32
C GLU A 69 -5.53 9.20 -29.58
N GLY A 70 -4.61 9.67 -28.71
CA GLY A 70 -3.19 9.41 -28.78
C GLY A 70 -2.74 8.17 -27.99
N LEU A 71 -1.59 8.28 -27.33
CA LEU A 71 -1.02 7.21 -26.52
C LEU A 71 -1.83 7.00 -25.24
N ASN A 72 -2.23 5.75 -24.98
CA ASN A 72 -2.91 5.36 -23.75
C ASN A 72 -1.91 4.70 -22.81
N ILE A 73 -1.68 5.30 -21.64
CA ILE A 73 -0.71 4.81 -20.65
C ILE A 73 -1.48 4.29 -19.44
N PHE A 74 -1.21 3.05 -19.04
CA PHE A 74 -1.73 2.42 -17.83
C PHE A 74 -0.58 2.28 -16.84
N LEU A 75 -0.68 2.97 -15.72
CA LEU A 75 0.36 3.02 -14.69
C LEU A 75 -0.13 2.38 -13.40
N ASP A 76 0.67 1.46 -12.86
CA ASP A 76 0.37 0.72 -11.64
C ASP A 76 -0.95 -0.08 -11.74
N ILE A 77 -1.37 -0.38 -12.95
CA ILE A 77 -2.61 -1.08 -13.31
C ILE A 77 -2.52 -1.61 -14.74
N GLY A 78 -3.24 -2.67 -15.05
CA GLY A 78 -3.41 -3.15 -16.42
C GLY A 78 -2.76 -4.50 -16.67
N SER A 79 -1.73 -4.91 -15.95
CA SER A 79 -1.12 -6.23 -16.12
C SER A 79 -2.06 -7.38 -15.78
N GLY A 80 -2.95 -7.17 -14.82
CA GLY A 80 -4.00 -8.13 -14.48
C GLY A 80 -5.19 -8.14 -15.44
N GLN A 81 -5.30 -7.15 -16.33
CA GLN A 81 -6.43 -6.90 -17.22
C GLN A 81 -6.03 -6.88 -18.72
N LEU A 82 -4.94 -7.54 -19.09
CA LEU A 82 -4.42 -7.53 -20.50
C LEU A 82 -5.45 -7.97 -21.54
N GLY A 83 -6.34 -8.90 -21.19
CA GLY A 83 -7.43 -9.32 -22.07
C GLY A 83 -8.44 -8.22 -22.35
N GLU A 84 -8.85 -7.49 -21.29
CA GLU A 84 -9.79 -6.36 -21.36
C GLU A 84 -9.16 -5.19 -22.13
N LEU A 85 -7.90 -4.87 -21.84
CA LEU A 85 -7.15 -3.84 -22.58
C LEU A 85 -7.03 -4.20 -24.05
N SER A 86 -6.72 -5.45 -24.38
CA SER A 86 -6.60 -5.94 -25.76
C SER A 86 -7.90 -5.81 -26.53
N ALA A 87 -9.04 -6.03 -25.89
CA ALA A 87 -10.36 -5.89 -26.49
C ALA A 87 -10.77 -4.42 -26.67
N ARG A 88 -10.56 -3.61 -25.61
CA ARG A 88 -11.04 -2.23 -25.57
C ARG A 88 -10.20 -1.26 -26.39
N PHE A 89 -8.88 -1.45 -26.41
CA PHE A 89 -7.89 -0.54 -27.04
C PHE A 89 -7.29 -1.11 -28.33
N LYS A 90 -7.99 -2.01 -29.03
CA LYS A 90 -7.45 -2.82 -30.13
C LYS A 90 -6.79 -2.03 -31.27
N ASP A 91 -7.20 -0.80 -31.51
CA ASP A 91 -6.71 0.06 -32.61
C ASP A 91 -5.94 1.29 -32.07
N ARG A 92 -5.51 1.26 -30.82
CA ARG A 92 -4.81 2.36 -30.16
C ARG A 92 -3.46 1.90 -29.61
N PRO A 93 -2.44 2.78 -29.61
CA PRO A 93 -1.18 2.48 -28.93
C PRO A 93 -1.40 2.49 -27.41
N VAL A 94 -0.90 1.43 -26.77
CA VAL A 94 -1.01 1.23 -25.32
C VAL A 94 0.37 0.96 -24.70
N LEU A 95 0.69 1.69 -23.64
CA LEU A 95 1.83 1.43 -22.77
C LEU A 95 1.29 1.02 -21.39
N VAL A 96 1.65 -0.16 -20.91
CA VAL A 96 1.34 -0.64 -19.55
C VAL A 96 2.64 -0.64 -18.73
N MET A 97 2.68 0.10 -17.66
CA MET A 97 3.78 0.16 -16.68
C MET A 97 3.22 -0.28 -15.32
N ASP A 98 3.36 -1.55 -15.00
CA ASP A 98 2.68 -2.14 -13.85
C ASP A 98 3.53 -3.24 -13.22
N HIS A 99 3.57 -3.27 -11.90
CA HIS A 99 4.36 -4.20 -11.11
C HIS A 99 3.54 -5.37 -10.53
N HIS A 100 2.24 -5.39 -10.75
CA HIS A 100 1.38 -6.48 -10.34
C HIS A 100 1.57 -7.74 -11.21
N PRO A 101 1.33 -8.95 -10.68
CA PRO A 101 1.42 -10.18 -11.48
C PRO A 101 0.55 -10.12 -12.74
N PRO A 102 1.11 -10.37 -13.93
CA PRO A 102 0.37 -10.28 -15.17
C PRO A 102 -0.65 -11.42 -15.31
N SER A 103 -1.79 -11.13 -15.92
CA SER A 103 -2.85 -12.09 -16.23
C SER A 103 -3.44 -11.84 -17.62
N GLY A 104 -3.77 -12.94 -18.32
CA GLY A 104 -4.30 -12.87 -19.67
C GLY A 104 -3.21 -12.87 -20.76
N ARG A 105 -3.64 -12.80 -22.04
CA ARG A 105 -2.74 -12.75 -23.19
C ARG A 105 -2.53 -11.31 -23.64
N GLN A 106 -1.27 -10.91 -23.75
CA GLN A 106 -0.89 -9.65 -24.36
C GLN A 106 -1.12 -9.69 -25.86
N ARG A 107 -1.76 -8.64 -26.41
CA ARG A 107 -1.95 -8.46 -27.84
C ARG A 107 -0.79 -7.68 -28.46
N ARG A 108 -0.59 -7.87 -29.78
CA ARG A 108 0.27 -7.01 -30.60
C ARG A 108 -0.25 -5.57 -30.54
N GLY A 109 0.63 -4.59 -30.27
CA GLY A 109 0.26 -3.16 -30.09
C GLY A 109 0.19 -2.68 -28.64
N ILE A 110 0.31 -3.58 -27.65
CA ILE A 110 0.50 -3.21 -26.26
C ILE A 110 1.98 -3.38 -25.92
N LEU A 111 2.65 -2.30 -25.51
CA LEU A 111 3.96 -2.38 -24.85
C LEU A 111 3.72 -2.52 -23.35
N GLN A 112 4.19 -3.63 -22.77
CA GLN A 112 4.12 -3.85 -21.32
C GLN A 112 5.51 -3.80 -20.71
N ILE A 113 5.68 -3.01 -19.66
CA ILE A 113 6.83 -3.01 -18.75
C ILE A 113 6.35 -3.60 -17.44
N ASN A 114 6.74 -4.85 -17.17
CA ASN A 114 6.36 -5.56 -15.96
C ASN A 114 7.56 -6.30 -15.37
N PRO A 115 7.94 -6.04 -14.10
CA PRO A 115 9.10 -6.64 -13.45
C PRO A 115 9.03 -8.17 -13.41
N HIS A 116 7.87 -8.77 -13.21
CA HIS A 116 7.72 -10.22 -13.19
C HIS A 116 8.11 -10.90 -14.51
N ALA A 117 7.87 -10.23 -15.65
CA ALA A 117 8.31 -10.72 -16.96
C ALA A 117 9.82 -10.60 -17.17
N LEU A 118 10.51 -9.83 -16.31
CA LEU A 118 11.93 -9.52 -16.37
C LEU A 118 12.74 -10.22 -15.26
N GLY A 119 12.10 -11.09 -14.46
CA GLY A 119 12.74 -11.83 -13.38
C GLY A 119 12.95 -11.02 -12.09
N LEU A 120 12.26 -9.90 -11.94
CA LEU A 120 12.25 -9.06 -10.74
C LEU A 120 10.98 -9.31 -9.92
N ASP A 121 11.06 -9.14 -8.60
CA ASP A 121 9.88 -9.19 -7.73
C ASP A 121 9.20 -7.83 -7.67
N GLY A 122 8.08 -7.68 -8.38
CA GLY A 122 7.25 -6.49 -8.36
C GLY A 122 6.67 -6.14 -6.99
N SER A 123 6.69 -7.06 -6.01
CA SER A 123 6.13 -6.81 -4.68
C SER A 123 7.14 -6.17 -3.71
N THR A 124 8.45 -6.17 -4.04
CA THR A 124 9.50 -5.74 -3.11
C THR A 124 10.62 -4.92 -3.77
N GLU A 125 10.89 -5.14 -5.07
CA GLU A 125 12.06 -4.56 -5.73
C GLU A 125 11.75 -3.30 -6.54
N ILE A 126 10.52 -3.13 -7.03
CA ILE A 126 10.11 -1.97 -7.82
C ILE A 126 8.60 -1.75 -7.75
N SER A 127 8.18 -0.52 -7.49
CA SER A 127 6.78 -0.08 -7.48
C SER A 127 6.35 0.53 -8.82
N GLY A 128 5.05 0.80 -8.99
CA GLY A 128 4.53 1.50 -10.17
C GLY A 128 5.13 2.89 -10.35
N SER A 129 5.24 3.66 -9.27
CA SER A 129 5.93 4.97 -9.28
C SER A 129 7.43 4.85 -9.54
N GLY A 130 8.06 3.75 -9.10
CA GLY A 130 9.43 3.44 -9.42
C GLY A 130 9.64 3.20 -10.92
N LEU A 131 8.76 2.44 -11.58
CA LEU A 131 8.78 2.27 -13.05
C LEU A 131 8.64 3.61 -13.77
N ALA A 132 7.73 4.46 -13.31
CA ALA A 132 7.57 5.82 -13.84
C ALA A 132 8.85 6.65 -13.72
N TYR A 133 9.52 6.57 -12.56
CA TYR A 133 10.79 7.25 -12.33
C TYR A 133 11.92 6.74 -13.22
N LEU A 134 12.03 5.43 -13.43
CA LEU A 134 13.04 4.87 -14.34
C LEU A 134 12.86 5.38 -15.78
N LEU A 135 11.61 5.51 -16.24
CA LEU A 135 11.34 6.10 -17.55
C LEU A 135 11.66 7.61 -17.57
N TYR A 136 11.31 8.33 -16.49
CA TYR A 136 11.66 9.75 -16.33
C TYR A 136 13.17 9.98 -16.46
N THR A 137 13.98 9.27 -15.70
CA THR A 137 15.44 9.39 -15.74
C THR A 137 16.01 8.98 -17.09
N ARG A 138 15.47 7.95 -17.73
CA ARG A 138 15.86 7.49 -19.06
C ARG A 138 15.64 8.55 -20.14
N MET A 139 14.63 9.40 -19.98
CA MET A 139 14.27 10.45 -20.94
C MET A 139 14.92 11.79 -20.64
N LYS A 140 15.05 12.17 -19.37
CA LYS A 140 15.49 13.50 -18.93
C LYS A 140 16.94 13.52 -18.43
N GLY A 141 17.47 12.39 -17.95
CA GLY A 141 18.75 12.34 -17.25
C GLY A 141 18.77 13.01 -15.87
N GLU A 142 17.59 13.40 -15.36
CA GLU A 142 17.43 14.15 -14.11
C GLU A 142 16.91 13.24 -12.98
N ARG A 143 17.22 13.58 -11.72
CA ARG A 143 16.85 12.81 -10.53
C ARG A 143 15.79 13.49 -9.66
N GLY A 144 15.23 14.62 -10.10
CA GLY A 144 14.32 15.44 -9.30
C GLY A 144 13.04 14.75 -8.83
N ALA A 145 12.57 13.75 -9.59
CA ALA A 145 11.34 12.99 -9.26
C ALA A 145 11.57 11.81 -8.29
N ALA A 146 12.82 11.50 -7.90
CA ALA A 146 13.14 10.34 -7.05
C ALA A 146 12.38 10.35 -5.70
N LYS A 147 12.24 11.53 -5.07
CA LYS A 147 11.49 11.72 -3.83
C LYS A 147 10.05 11.20 -3.96
N ILE A 148 9.37 11.49 -5.07
CA ILE A 148 7.98 11.08 -5.31
C ILE A 148 7.90 9.56 -5.46
N ALA A 149 8.85 8.94 -6.19
CA ALA A 149 8.90 7.49 -6.36
C ALA A 149 9.17 6.76 -5.04
N VAL A 150 10.02 7.31 -4.15
CA VAL A 150 10.23 6.77 -2.80
C VAL A 150 8.94 6.79 -1.98
N ILE A 151 8.15 7.88 -2.05
CA ILE A 151 6.86 7.96 -1.36
C ILE A 151 5.91 6.87 -1.88
N GLY A 152 5.83 6.65 -3.19
CA GLY A 152 5.01 5.61 -3.79
C GLY A 152 5.43 4.20 -3.38
N ALA A 153 6.73 3.88 -3.42
CA ALA A 153 7.24 2.59 -2.99
C ALA A 153 6.93 2.29 -1.50
N VAL A 154 7.01 3.30 -0.62
CA VAL A 154 6.60 3.18 0.79
C VAL A 154 5.08 3.03 0.92
N ALA A 155 4.30 3.73 0.08
CA ALA A 155 2.85 3.62 0.05
C ALA A 155 2.38 2.20 -0.29
N ASP A 156 3.09 1.54 -1.21
CA ASP A 156 2.87 0.14 -1.61
C ASP A 156 3.52 -0.87 -0.64
N ARG A 157 4.11 -0.38 0.46
CA ARG A 157 4.73 -1.21 1.50
C ARG A 157 5.90 -2.06 0.99
N GLN A 158 6.63 -1.60 -0.01
CA GLN A 158 7.80 -2.31 -0.54
C GLN A 158 9.03 -2.25 0.38
N ASP A 159 8.91 -1.56 1.51
CA ASP A 159 9.83 -1.57 2.66
C ASP A 159 9.49 -2.63 3.72
N LEU A 160 8.80 -3.70 3.33
CA LEU A 160 8.23 -4.74 4.21
C LEU A 160 9.23 -5.30 5.23
N LEU A 161 10.48 -5.47 4.84
CA LEU A 161 11.57 -5.99 5.69
C LEU A 161 12.42 -4.88 6.31
N GLY A 162 11.81 -3.74 6.59
CA GLY A 162 12.42 -2.63 7.29
C GLY A 162 13.23 -1.67 6.41
N GLU A 163 13.32 -1.91 5.09
CA GLU A 163 13.99 -1.03 4.14
C GLU A 163 13.58 -1.32 2.70
N LEU A 164 13.70 -0.33 1.83
CA LEU A 164 13.52 -0.49 0.38
C LEU A 164 14.65 -1.33 -0.21
N GLN A 165 14.32 -2.19 -1.18
CA GLN A 165 15.23 -3.15 -1.79
C GLN A 165 15.24 -3.01 -3.33
N GLY A 166 16.15 -3.74 -3.99
CA GLY A 166 16.24 -3.79 -5.44
C GLY A 166 16.33 -2.41 -6.10
N LEU A 167 15.57 -2.20 -7.15
CA LEU A 167 15.54 -0.93 -7.88
C LEU A 167 14.97 0.23 -7.04
N ASN A 168 14.06 -0.04 -6.09
CA ASN A 168 13.60 1.00 -5.16
C ASN A 168 14.75 1.52 -4.28
N ARG A 169 15.73 0.67 -3.93
CA ARG A 169 16.92 1.11 -3.19
C ARG A 169 17.84 1.99 -4.04
N GLU A 170 17.93 1.73 -5.33
CA GLU A 170 18.68 2.58 -6.28
C GLU A 170 18.00 3.94 -6.43
N ILE A 171 16.68 3.96 -6.57
CA ILE A 171 15.88 5.19 -6.62
C ILE A 171 16.04 6.01 -5.32
N LEU A 172 16.04 5.34 -4.18
CA LEU A 172 16.31 6.01 -2.89
C LEU A 172 17.72 6.62 -2.87
N ARG A 173 18.74 5.94 -3.41
CA ARG A 173 20.09 6.49 -3.52
C ARG A 173 20.11 7.80 -4.34
N ASP A 174 19.39 7.82 -5.45
CA ASP A 174 19.23 9.04 -6.25
C ASP A 174 18.58 10.18 -5.45
N ALA A 175 17.57 9.88 -4.64
CA ALA A 175 16.91 10.86 -3.78
C ALA A 175 17.81 11.37 -2.63
N LEU A 176 18.65 10.48 -2.07
CA LEU A 176 19.64 10.82 -1.05
C LEU A 176 20.74 11.71 -1.61
N GLU A 177 21.31 11.36 -2.78
CA GLU A 177 22.32 12.15 -3.48
C GLU A 177 21.79 13.53 -3.90
N ALA A 178 20.52 13.62 -4.30
CA ALA A 178 19.85 14.89 -4.57
C ALA A 178 19.54 15.72 -3.31
N GLY A 179 19.77 15.18 -2.10
CA GLY A 179 19.44 15.83 -0.84
C GLY A 179 17.94 16.01 -0.57
N SER A 180 17.08 15.36 -1.36
CA SER A 180 15.62 15.48 -1.28
C SER A 180 14.98 14.54 -0.25
N VAL A 181 15.71 13.49 0.15
CA VAL A 181 15.33 12.53 1.19
C VAL A 181 16.49 12.35 2.17
N ARG A 182 16.18 12.09 3.43
CA ARG A 182 17.12 11.57 4.44
C ARG A 182 16.64 10.22 4.92
N GLU A 183 17.56 9.27 5.08
CA GLU A 183 17.27 7.95 5.65
C GLU A 183 17.82 7.88 7.07
N GLU A 184 16.96 7.45 8.00
CA GLU A 184 17.30 7.24 9.40
C GLU A 184 16.92 5.83 9.82
N LYS A 185 17.69 5.18 10.69
CA LYS A 185 17.30 3.90 11.31
C LYS A 185 16.62 4.17 12.65
N ASP A 186 15.34 3.78 12.77
CA ASP A 186 14.56 4.00 13.99
C ASP A 186 13.44 2.96 14.14
N VAL A 187 12.68 3.06 15.24
CA VAL A 187 11.46 2.28 15.43
C VAL A 187 10.42 2.70 14.40
N LEU A 188 9.81 1.73 13.72
CA LEU A 188 8.85 1.93 12.63
C LEU A 188 7.45 2.32 13.16
N LEU A 189 7.38 3.29 14.07
CA LEU A 189 6.13 3.83 14.60
C LEU A 189 5.52 4.87 13.67
N PHE A 190 4.24 4.71 13.37
CA PHE A 190 3.46 5.71 12.64
C PHE A 190 3.04 6.86 13.55
N GLY A 191 3.10 8.10 13.05
CA GLY A 191 2.78 9.30 13.83
C GLY A 191 3.87 9.68 14.82
N ARG A 192 5.12 9.43 14.47
CA ARG A 192 6.32 9.60 15.30
C ARG A 192 6.54 11.01 15.86
N GLU A 193 6.00 12.03 15.21
CA GLU A 193 6.08 13.42 15.63
C GLU A 193 4.74 14.00 16.09
N SER A 194 3.63 13.34 15.76
CA SER A 194 2.29 13.89 15.94
C SER A 194 1.45 13.17 16.97
N ARG A 195 1.83 11.96 17.37
CA ARG A 195 1.06 11.16 18.33
C ARG A 195 1.81 11.04 19.65
N PRO A 196 1.12 11.21 20.80
CA PRO A 196 1.66 10.78 22.07
C PRO A 196 2.22 9.35 21.97
N LEU A 197 3.39 9.12 22.56
CA LEU A 197 4.11 7.86 22.38
C LEU A 197 3.28 6.61 22.76
N HIS A 198 2.50 6.67 23.85
CA HIS A 198 1.60 5.58 24.25
C HIS A 198 0.51 5.32 23.20
N VAL A 199 -0.04 6.38 22.55
CA VAL A 199 -1.02 6.24 21.48
C VAL A 199 -0.40 5.63 20.22
N ALA A 200 0.82 6.04 19.88
CA ALA A 200 1.55 5.47 18.74
C ALA A 200 1.85 3.98 18.95
N LEU A 201 2.28 3.59 20.17
CA LEU A 201 2.51 2.20 20.56
C LEU A 201 1.23 1.36 20.54
N THR A 202 0.13 1.87 21.06
CA THR A 202 -1.19 1.20 20.99
C THR A 202 -1.59 0.91 19.55
N SER A 203 -1.22 1.80 18.62
CA SER A 203 -1.52 1.66 17.19
C SER A 203 -0.49 0.84 16.41
N PHE A 204 0.57 0.34 17.05
CA PHE A 204 1.61 -0.46 16.37
C PHE A 204 1.08 -1.85 16.05
N GLN A 205 0.99 -2.18 14.77
CA GLN A 205 0.22 -3.34 14.30
C GLN A 205 1.05 -4.38 13.57
N ASP A 206 2.20 -3.98 13.06
CA ASP A 206 3.00 -4.79 12.16
C ASP A 206 4.49 -4.73 12.50
N PRO A 207 4.94 -5.60 13.40
CA PRO A 207 4.24 -6.74 14.03
C PRO A 207 3.37 -6.32 15.23
N PRO A 208 2.31 -7.08 15.56
CA PRO A 208 1.56 -6.84 16.80
C PRO A 208 2.46 -7.09 18.01
N ILE A 209 2.55 -6.11 18.90
CA ILE A 209 3.38 -6.19 20.11
C ILE A 209 2.56 -6.80 21.25
N PRO A 210 2.91 -7.99 21.76
CA PRO A 210 2.15 -8.64 22.84
C PRO A 210 1.96 -7.75 24.06
N GLY A 211 0.71 -7.58 24.50
CA GLY A 211 0.33 -6.76 25.65
C GLY A 211 0.40 -5.25 25.43
N VAL A 212 0.71 -4.77 24.21
CA VAL A 212 0.86 -3.34 23.90
C VAL A 212 -0.08 -2.93 22.75
N SER A 213 0.00 -3.62 21.61
CA SER A 213 -0.85 -3.33 20.45
C SER A 213 -2.33 -3.48 20.80
N GLY A 214 -3.13 -2.45 20.54
CA GLY A 214 -4.55 -2.42 20.88
C GLY A 214 -4.84 -2.14 22.36
N SER A 215 -3.82 -1.95 23.23
CA SER A 215 -3.99 -1.70 24.65
C SER A 215 -3.25 -0.42 25.09
N GLU A 216 -4.02 0.64 25.36
CA GLU A 216 -3.44 1.89 25.86
C GLU A 216 -2.81 1.69 27.25
N VAL A 217 -3.47 0.93 28.12
CA VAL A 217 -2.95 0.58 29.45
C VAL A 217 -1.63 -0.19 29.33
N GLY A 218 -1.56 -1.18 28.40
CA GLY A 218 -0.34 -1.94 28.18
C GLY A 218 0.79 -1.09 27.60
N ALA A 219 0.49 -0.13 26.74
CA ALA A 219 1.47 0.83 26.23
C ALA A 219 2.00 1.75 27.33
N MET A 220 1.13 2.26 28.21
CA MET A 220 1.52 3.08 29.37
C MET A 220 2.38 2.29 30.36
N GLN A 221 2.01 1.04 30.66
CA GLN A 221 2.78 0.16 31.54
C GLN A 221 4.16 -0.13 30.96
N LEU A 222 4.27 -0.45 29.65
CA LEU A 222 5.56 -0.61 28.98
C LEU A 222 6.47 0.59 29.19
N LEU A 223 5.95 1.81 28.97
CA LEU A 223 6.73 3.04 29.14
C LEU A 223 7.17 3.24 30.60
N GLY A 224 6.31 2.91 31.56
CA GLY A 224 6.64 2.93 32.99
C GLY A 224 7.78 1.95 33.35
N ASP A 225 7.69 0.70 32.88
CA ASP A 225 8.69 -0.35 33.10
C ASP A 225 10.06 0.06 32.51
N LEU A 226 10.05 0.73 31.37
CA LEU A 226 11.25 1.23 30.70
C LEU A 226 11.78 2.56 31.27
N ARG A 227 11.09 3.13 32.24
CA ARG A 227 11.39 4.47 32.79
C ARG A 227 11.47 5.55 31.70
N ILE A 228 10.52 5.53 30.78
CA ILE A 228 10.35 6.54 29.73
C ILE A 228 9.17 7.43 30.12
N PRO A 229 9.40 8.68 30.51
CA PRO A 229 8.33 9.60 30.89
C PRO A 229 7.39 9.85 29.71
N MET A 230 6.07 9.73 29.95
CA MET A 230 5.05 10.01 28.92
C MET A 230 4.87 11.50 28.66
N ARG A 231 5.28 12.36 29.62
CA ARG A 231 5.16 13.81 29.52
C ARG A 231 6.47 14.51 29.91
N ASP A 232 6.66 15.68 29.36
CA ASP A 232 7.66 16.66 29.76
C ASP A 232 7.00 18.03 29.98
N GLY A 233 7.79 19.08 30.15
CA GLY A 233 7.28 20.45 30.38
C GLY A 233 6.46 21.03 29.21
N ARG A 234 6.47 20.38 28.02
CA ARG A 234 5.74 20.79 26.81
C ARG A 234 4.47 19.97 26.58
N GLY A 235 4.25 18.89 27.31
CA GLY A 235 3.06 18.05 27.18
C GLY A 235 3.37 16.57 27.02
N PHE A 236 2.56 15.84 26.24
CA PHE A 236 2.83 14.44 25.91
C PHE A 236 4.02 14.33 24.95
N ARG A 237 4.98 13.48 25.32
CA ARG A 237 6.13 13.16 24.46
C ARG A 237 5.73 12.26 23.30
N THR A 238 6.38 12.49 22.17
CA THR A 238 6.30 11.68 20.95
C THR A 238 7.56 10.82 20.80
N LEU A 239 7.65 9.98 19.78
CA LEU A 239 8.88 9.23 19.50
C LEU A 239 10.07 10.14 19.22
N ARG A 240 9.83 11.31 18.61
CA ARG A 240 10.85 12.32 18.33
C ARG A 240 11.56 12.82 19.59
N ASP A 241 10.83 12.96 20.69
CA ASP A 241 11.33 13.54 21.93
C ASP A 241 12.20 12.57 22.76
N LEU A 242 12.30 11.31 22.34
CA LEU A 242 13.15 10.33 23.02
C LEU A 242 14.62 10.53 22.72
N ASP A 243 15.45 10.45 23.77
CA ASP A 243 16.89 10.35 23.59
C ASP A 243 17.32 8.98 23.03
N GLN A 244 18.60 8.86 22.67
CA GLN A 244 19.13 7.64 22.08
C GLN A 244 19.06 6.43 23.03
N GLY A 245 19.22 6.63 24.32
CA GLY A 245 19.13 5.57 25.33
C GLY A 245 17.70 5.08 25.49
N GLU A 246 16.74 6.00 25.58
CA GLU A 246 15.30 5.70 25.63
C GLU A 246 14.85 4.94 24.38
N ARG A 247 15.26 5.38 23.17
CA ARG A 247 14.95 4.70 21.90
C ARG A 247 15.50 3.27 21.89
N ARG A 248 16.73 3.06 22.33
CA ARG A 248 17.34 1.72 22.40
C ARG A 248 16.59 0.81 23.37
N ARG A 249 16.24 1.29 24.59
CA ARG A 249 15.45 0.51 25.56
C ARG A 249 14.09 0.12 24.97
N LEU A 250 13.38 1.09 24.37
CA LEU A 250 12.09 0.85 23.74
C LEU A 250 12.22 -0.19 22.62
N ALA A 251 13.11 0.02 21.66
CA ALA A 251 13.31 -0.88 20.52
C ALA A 251 13.65 -2.31 20.98
N SER A 252 14.56 -2.45 21.96
CA SER A 252 14.96 -3.76 22.49
C SER A 252 13.79 -4.50 23.13
N GLU A 253 12.99 -3.83 23.96
CA GLU A 253 11.84 -4.45 24.62
C GLU A 253 10.75 -4.85 23.62
N LEU A 254 10.46 -4.02 22.62
CA LEU A 254 9.51 -4.37 21.56
C LEU A 254 9.95 -5.65 20.80
N VAL A 255 11.25 -5.74 20.48
CA VAL A 255 11.83 -6.92 19.81
C VAL A 255 11.71 -8.16 20.71
N VAL A 256 12.09 -8.07 21.97
CA VAL A 256 12.04 -9.19 22.93
C VAL A 256 10.60 -9.71 23.08
N ARG A 257 9.63 -8.83 23.28
CA ARG A 257 8.20 -9.22 23.41
C ARG A 257 7.68 -9.93 22.17
N CYS A 258 8.06 -9.47 20.98
CA CYS A 258 7.63 -10.11 19.74
C CYS A 258 8.32 -11.44 19.52
N ILE A 259 9.63 -11.56 19.74
CA ILE A 259 10.36 -12.83 19.58
C ILE A 259 9.81 -13.90 20.50
N ALA A 260 9.45 -13.56 21.74
CA ALA A 260 8.88 -14.50 22.72
C ALA A 260 7.58 -15.19 22.24
N ARG A 261 6.88 -14.61 21.28
CA ARG A 261 5.65 -15.14 20.68
C ARG A 261 5.78 -15.56 19.21
N ALA A 262 6.94 -15.29 18.58
CA ALA A 262 7.18 -15.60 17.18
C ALA A 262 7.53 -17.09 16.98
N SER A 263 7.13 -17.66 15.85
CA SER A 263 7.66 -18.96 15.43
C SER A 263 9.16 -18.85 15.07
N PRO A 264 9.92 -19.95 15.12
CA PRO A 264 11.33 -19.94 14.69
C PRO A 264 11.54 -19.38 13.27
N ARG A 265 10.56 -19.58 12.40
CA ARG A 265 10.59 -19.07 11.01
C ARG A 265 10.55 -17.54 10.93
N VAL A 266 9.80 -16.91 11.80
CA VAL A 266 9.56 -15.45 11.78
C VAL A 266 10.48 -14.70 12.73
N ALA A 267 10.99 -15.37 13.79
CA ALA A 267 11.79 -14.74 14.83
C ALA A 267 12.99 -13.92 14.29
N SER A 268 13.67 -14.42 13.24
CA SER A 268 14.80 -13.73 12.60
C SER A 268 14.40 -12.43 11.86
N TYR A 269 13.12 -12.28 11.50
CA TYR A 269 12.60 -11.08 10.83
C TYR A 269 12.09 -10.02 11.81
N ILE A 270 11.75 -10.40 13.05
CA ILE A 270 11.16 -9.48 14.04
C ILE A 270 11.96 -8.18 14.21
N PRO A 271 13.31 -8.20 14.36
CA PRO A 271 14.07 -6.95 14.49
C PRO A 271 13.85 -6.01 13.30
N LYS A 272 13.79 -6.54 12.07
CA LYS A 272 13.59 -5.76 10.84
C LYS A 272 12.16 -5.21 10.67
N LEU A 273 11.18 -5.84 11.33
CA LEU A 273 9.81 -5.36 11.35
C LEU A 273 9.57 -4.24 12.38
N ILE A 274 10.45 -4.12 13.37
CA ILE A 274 10.34 -3.13 14.46
C ILE A 274 11.29 -1.96 14.22
N ILE A 275 12.52 -2.26 13.78
CA ILE A 275 13.57 -1.26 13.54
C ILE A 275 13.90 -1.29 12.05
N GLY A 276 13.75 -0.15 11.40
CA GLY A 276 14.01 -0.07 9.96
C GLY A 276 14.35 1.34 9.50
N SER A 277 14.39 1.49 8.19
CA SER A 277 14.62 2.78 7.55
C SER A 277 13.36 3.63 7.59
N VAL A 278 13.52 4.85 8.03
CA VAL A 278 12.51 5.91 8.00
C VAL A 278 12.98 6.96 7.01
N TYR A 279 12.14 7.32 6.07
CA TYR A 279 12.47 8.21 4.97
C TYR A 279 11.85 9.58 5.22
N ARG A 280 12.72 10.57 5.55
CA ARG A 280 12.31 11.94 5.80
C ARG A 280 12.40 12.75 4.51
N MET A 281 11.31 13.37 4.13
CA MET A 281 11.20 14.24 2.96
C MET A 281 11.74 15.62 3.30
N VAL A 282 12.88 16.00 2.73
CA VAL A 282 13.54 17.27 3.03
C VAL A 282 12.68 18.44 2.50
N GLY A 283 12.47 19.44 3.37
CA GLY A 283 11.71 20.64 3.03
C GLY A 283 10.18 20.48 3.04
N GLU A 284 9.66 19.28 3.35
CA GLU A 284 8.22 19.10 3.46
C GLU A 284 7.71 19.44 4.87
N PRO A 285 6.55 20.14 4.97
CA PRO A 285 5.93 20.42 6.26
C PRO A 285 5.20 19.19 6.79
N TYR A 286 4.94 19.15 8.11
CA TYR A 286 4.00 18.18 8.68
C TYR A 286 2.60 18.32 8.04
N PRO A 287 1.91 17.22 7.68
CA PRO A 287 2.23 15.80 7.89
C PRO A 287 2.96 15.13 6.72
N LEU A 288 3.60 15.89 5.84
CA LEU A 288 4.28 15.38 4.64
C LEU A 288 5.78 15.09 4.88
N GLU A 289 6.25 15.30 6.10
CA GLU A 289 7.67 15.20 6.44
C GLU A 289 8.24 13.77 6.34
N TYR A 290 7.41 12.75 6.51
CA TYR A 290 7.82 11.34 6.38
C TYR A 290 7.06 10.62 5.29
N ALA A 291 7.74 9.76 4.54
CA ALA A 291 7.13 9.04 3.42
C ALA A 291 5.85 8.27 3.78
N SER A 292 5.79 7.65 4.96
CA SER A 292 4.62 6.90 5.44
C SER A 292 3.40 7.77 5.70
N GLU A 293 3.61 8.95 6.32
CA GLU A 293 2.56 9.93 6.57
C GLU A 293 2.14 10.62 5.27
N TYR A 294 3.10 10.96 4.41
CA TYR A 294 2.84 11.53 3.09
C TYR A 294 1.99 10.57 2.25
N ALA A 295 2.39 9.31 2.16
CA ALA A 295 1.62 8.26 1.49
C ALA A 295 0.18 8.14 2.02
N THR A 296 0.01 8.28 3.34
CA THR A 296 -1.32 8.29 3.98
C THR A 296 -2.14 9.51 3.53
N CYS A 297 -1.52 10.69 3.41
CA CYS A 297 -2.19 11.89 2.91
C CYS A 297 -2.65 11.72 1.45
N ILE A 298 -1.78 11.19 0.57
CA ILE A 298 -2.12 10.91 -0.82
C ILE A 298 -3.26 9.89 -0.90
N ASN A 299 -3.18 8.77 -0.18
CA ASN A 299 -4.23 7.76 -0.14
C ASN A 299 -5.58 8.33 0.32
N ALA A 300 -5.58 9.21 1.32
CA ALA A 300 -6.79 9.89 1.77
C ALA A 300 -7.35 10.80 0.69
N ALA A 301 -6.51 11.66 0.09
CA ALA A 301 -6.90 12.57 -0.98
C ALA A 301 -7.54 11.84 -2.16
N VAL A 302 -6.90 10.78 -2.65
CA VAL A 302 -7.39 9.99 -3.78
C VAL A 302 -8.74 9.33 -3.48
N ARG A 303 -8.94 8.85 -2.25
CA ARG A 303 -10.22 8.27 -1.82
C ARG A 303 -11.31 9.30 -1.67
N MET A 304 -10.96 10.55 -1.38
CA MET A 304 -11.87 11.69 -1.34
C MET A 304 -12.12 12.35 -2.72
N GLY A 305 -11.56 11.77 -3.80
CA GLY A 305 -11.72 12.30 -5.16
C GLY A 305 -10.76 13.44 -5.54
N LEU A 306 -9.73 13.68 -4.73
CA LEU A 306 -8.75 14.77 -4.87
C LEU A 306 -7.43 14.30 -5.51
N ALA A 307 -7.49 13.37 -6.49
CA ALA A 307 -6.28 12.83 -7.12
C ALA A 307 -5.48 13.89 -7.87
N THR A 308 -6.16 14.81 -8.56
CA THR A 308 -5.50 15.92 -9.28
C THR A 308 -4.79 16.84 -8.31
N GLU A 309 -5.46 17.24 -7.23
CA GLU A 309 -4.86 18.10 -6.19
C GLU A 309 -3.67 17.42 -5.50
N ALA A 310 -3.74 16.11 -5.29
CA ALA A 310 -2.60 15.35 -4.74
C ALA A 310 -1.40 15.37 -5.70
N ILE A 311 -1.61 15.24 -7.01
CA ILE A 311 -0.57 15.36 -8.03
C ILE A 311 0.02 16.77 -8.04
N GLU A 312 -0.81 17.81 -8.09
CA GLU A 312 -0.35 19.21 -8.07
C GLU A 312 0.45 19.53 -6.81
N MET A 313 -0.02 19.05 -5.66
CA MET A 313 0.71 19.19 -4.39
C MET A 313 2.10 18.53 -4.46
N MET A 314 2.22 17.33 -5.03
CA MET A 314 3.52 16.66 -5.18
C MET A 314 4.44 17.38 -6.18
N LEU A 315 3.87 18.05 -7.18
CA LEU A 315 4.59 18.85 -8.17
C LEU A 315 4.94 20.27 -7.68
N GLY A 316 4.54 20.62 -6.45
CA GLY A 316 4.99 21.85 -5.77
C GLY A 316 3.91 22.87 -5.44
N ASP A 317 2.63 22.63 -5.75
CA ASP A 317 1.57 23.53 -5.27
C ASP A 317 1.37 23.37 -3.76
N ARG A 318 1.94 24.33 -3.02
CA ARG A 318 1.85 24.43 -1.55
C ARG A 318 0.76 25.41 -1.10
N SER A 319 -0.16 25.78 -1.98
CA SER A 319 -1.28 26.69 -1.72
C SER A 319 -2.62 25.97 -1.88
N ALA A 320 -3.32 26.20 -2.98
CA ALA A 320 -4.69 25.71 -3.19
C ALA A 320 -4.81 24.19 -3.15
N SER A 321 -3.93 23.46 -3.81
CA SER A 321 -3.96 21.99 -3.82
C SER A 321 -3.57 21.40 -2.48
N TYR A 322 -2.56 21.98 -1.81
CA TYR A 322 -2.19 21.57 -0.45
C TYR A 322 -3.36 21.75 0.52
N ASP A 323 -4.03 22.89 0.53
CA ASP A 323 -5.14 23.17 1.45
C ASP A 323 -6.33 22.23 1.21
N LYS A 324 -6.65 21.93 -0.05
CA LYS A 324 -7.69 20.95 -0.40
C LYS A 324 -7.34 19.54 0.08
N VAL A 325 -6.10 19.08 -0.15
CA VAL A 325 -5.63 17.77 0.30
C VAL A 325 -5.68 17.67 1.82
N MET A 326 -5.24 18.72 2.55
CA MET A 326 -5.29 18.73 4.02
C MET A 326 -6.72 18.77 4.55
N SER A 327 -7.64 19.45 3.88
CA SER A 327 -9.08 19.40 4.21
C SER A 327 -9.63 18.00 3.98
N GLY A 328 -9.38 17.43 2.81
CA GLY A 328 -9.78 16.04 2.48
C GLY A 328 -9.24 15.01 3.46
N LEU A 329 -8.02 15.19 3.96
CA LEU A 329 -7.43 14.33 5.00
C LEU A 329 -8.21 14.40 6.33
N ARG A 330 -8.66 15.60 6.74
CA ARG A 330 -9.49 15.78 7.95
C ARG A 330 -10.83 15.07 7.80
N ASP A 331 -11.51 15.29 6.67
CA ASP A 331 -12.80 14.66 6.36
C ASP A 331 -12.68 13.13 6.30
N TYR A 332 -11.66 12.63 5.62
CA TYR A 332 -11.33 11.20 5.56
C TYR A 332 -11.15 10.60 6.95
N ARG A 333 -10.37 11.25 7.82
CA ARG A 333 -10.15 10.79 9.21
C ARG A 333 -11.46 10.77 10.01
N GLY A 334 -12.33 11.76 9.81
CA GLY A 334 -13.66 11.82 10.44
C GLY A 334 -14.54 10.64 10.02
N ILE A 335 -14.64 10.38 8.72
CA ILE A 335 -15.41 9.25 8.17
C ILE A 335 -14.87 7.91 8.69
N ILE A 336 -13.56 7.70 8.58
CA ILE A 336 -12.92 6.46 9.04
C ILE A 336 -13.16 6.24 10.54
N SER A 337 -13.01 7.26 11.38
CA SER A 337 -13.24 7.15 12.82
C SER A 337 -14.70 6.81 13.15
N LYS A 338 -15.65 7.37 12.42
CA LYS A 338 -17.08 7.04 12.55
C LYS A 338 -17.33 5.57 12.21
N GLU A 339 -16.81 5.10 11.07
CA GLU A 339 -16.99 3.71 10.62
C GLU A 339 -16.33 2.70 11.57
N VAL A 340 -15.11 2.96 12.01
CA VAL A 340 -14.42 2.10 12.99
C VAL A 340 -15.22 2.00 14.28
N ARG A 341 -15.71 3.11 14.84
CA ARG A 341 -16.56 3.08 16.05
C ARG A 341 -17.84 2.29 15.86
N ARG A 342 -18.50 2.46 14.71
CA ARG A 342 -19.76 1.76 14.40
C ARG A 342 -19.55 0.25 14.30
N ILE A 343 -18.49 -0.19 13.59
CA ILE A 343 -18.18 -1.61 13.46
C ILE A 343 -17.71 -2.20 14.79
N SER A 344 -16.94 -1.41 15.58
CA SER A 344 -16.51 -1.82 16.92
C SER A 344 -17.67 -2.13 17.85
N ALA A 345 -18.74 -1.34 17.78
CA ALA A 345 -19.95 -1.57 18.59
C ALA A 345 -20.68 -2.88 18.21
N ASN A 346 -20.61 -3.28 16.93
CA ASN A 346 -21.23 -4.52 16.43
C ASN A 346 -20.33 -5.75 16.56
N GLY A 347 -19.04 -5.54 16.81
CA GLY A 347 -18.05 -6.59 16.95
C GLY A 347 -17.62 -7.23 15.62
N VAL A 348 -16.53 -8.00 15.69
CA VAL A 348 -16.00 -8.81 14.59
C VAL A 348 -16.44 -10.26 14.81
N LYS A 349 -16.90 -10.92 13.75
CA LYS A 349 -17.32 -12.31 13.78
C LYS A 349 -16.20 -13.25 13.36
N THR A 350 -16.24 -14.48 13.84
CA THR A 350 -15.32 -15.55 13.43
C THR A 350 -16.04 -16.49 12.46
N ALA A 351 -15.40 -16.87 11.38
CA ALA A 351 -15.94 -17.86 10.45
C ALA A 351 -15.73 -19.29 10.97
N GLY A 352 -16.58 -20.19 10.57
CA GLY A 352 -16.69 -21.63 10.83
C GLY A 352 -15.60 -22.29 11.71
N ALA A 353 -14.42 -22.58 11.15
CA ALA A 353 -13.34 -23.27 11.86
C ALA A 353 -12.42 -22.35 12.70
N GLY A 354 -12.67 -21.06 12.71
CA GLY A 354 -11.96 -20.11 13.56
C GLY A 354 -10.65 -19.53 13.01
N TYR A 355 -10.36 -19.74 11.73
CA TYR A 355 -9.14 -19.24 11.09
C TYR A 355 -9.31 -17.91 10.35
N LEU A 356 -10.53 -17.44 10.22
CA LEU A 356 -10.90 -16.21 9.53
C LEU A 356 -11.81 -15.37 10.38
N GLN A 357 -11.56 -14.07 10.44
CA GLN A 357 -12.44 -13.08 11.04
C GLN A 357 -13.10 -12.25 9.95
N TYR A 358 -14.31 -11.78 10.21
CA TYR A 358 -15.03 -10.94 9.27
C TYR A 358 -16.03 -10.00 9.93
N PHE A 359 -16.39 -8.95 9.22
CA PHE A 359 -17.56 -8.11 9.51
C PHE A 359 -18.28 -7.76 8.20
N LEU A 360 -19.58 -7.51 8.33
CA LEU A 360 -20.40 -7.00 7.24
C LEU A 360 -20.82 -5.57 7.57
N SER A 361 -20.81 -4.70 6.57
CA SER A 361 -21.20 -3.31 6.73
C SER A 361 -21.80 -2.75 5.44
N GLU A 362 -23.10 -2.57 5.42
CA GLU A 362 -23.83 -1.99 4.29
C GLU A 362 -23.59 -0.48 4.16
N GLU A 363 -23.30 0.19 5.26
CA GLU A 363 -23.14 1.65 5.32
C GLU A 363 -21.70 2.13 5.00
N THR A 364 -20.70 1.24 5.13
CA THR A 364 -19.32 1.63 4.84
C THR A 364 -19.15 1.95 3.35
N PRO A 365 -18.66 3.15 2.98
CA PRO A 365 -18.34 3.44 1.59
C PRO A 365 -17.39 2.39 1.00
N ARG A 366 -17.71 1.88 -0.18
CA ARG A 366 -16.97 0.76 -0.82
C ARG A 366 -15.49 1.02 -0.98
N ASN A 367 -15.10 2.27 -1.26
CA ASN A 367 -13.70 2.70 -1.39
C ASN A 367 -12.98 2.82 -0.04
N LEU A 368 -13.70 2.76 1.10
CA LEU A 368 -13.14 2.88 2.45
C LEU A 368 -13.09 1.55 3.20
N ILE A 369 -13.69 0.47 2.67
CA ILE A 369 -13.69 -0.83 3.36
C ILE A 369 -12.27 -1.34 3.65
N GLY A 370 -11.32 -1.13 2.74
CA GLY A 370 -9.93 -1.55 2.91
C GLY A 370 -9.21 -0.87 4.09
N PRO A 371 -9.17 0.47 4.15
CA PRO A 371 -8.66 1.20 5.31
C PRO A 371 -9.34 0.85 6.62
N VAL A 372 -10.68 0.76 6.63
CA VAL A 372 -11.45 0.37 7.82
C VAL A 372 -11.05 -1.02 8.30
N THR A 373 -10.96 -2.01 7.39
CA THR A 373 -10.51 -3.37 7.72
C THR A 373 -9.09 -3.36 8.32
N GLY A 374 -8.18 -2.57 7.74
CA GLY A 374 -6.81 -2.44 8.25
C GLY A 374 -6.75 -1.86 9.66
N LEU A 375 -7.53 -0.80 9.93
CA LEU A 375 -7.56 -0.17 11.25
C LEU A 375 -8.21 -1.04 12.32
N LEU A 376 -9.26 -1.79 11.97
CA LEU A 376 -9.89 -2.73 12.89
C LEU A 376 -8.96 -3.90 13.26
N LEU A 377 -8.20 -4.40 12.30
CA LEU A 377 -7.22 -5.47 12.55
C LEU A 377 -6.16 -5.02 13.57
N GLY A 378 -5.77 -3.76 13.54
CA GLY A 378 -4.74 -3.25 14.42
C GLY A 378 -5.22 -2.50 15.65
N GLY A 379 -6.50 -2.19 15.73
CA GLY A 379 -7.08 -1.46 16.87
C GLY A 379 -7.42 -2.34 18.09
N GLY A 380 -6.98 -3.61 18.12
CA GLY A 380 -7.27 -4.53 19.22
C GLY A 380 -8.68 -5.14 19.18
N LEU A 381 -9.46 -4.87 18.13
CA LEU A 381 -10.82 -5.39 17.94
C LEU A 381 -10.83 -6.73 17.21
N ALA A 382 -9.79 -7.01 16.46
CA ALA A 382 -9.61 -8.27 15.77
C ALA A 382 -8.28 -8.90 16.22
N ASP A 383 -8.23 -10.23 16.22
CA ASP A 383 -7.01 -10.98 16.52
C ASP A 383 -5.99 -10.75 15.37
N PRO A 384 -4.83 -10.14 15.62
CA PRO A 384 -3.84 -9.85 14.57
C PRO A 384 -3.15 -11.10 14.01
N TYR A 385 -3.33 -12.26 14.65
CA TYR A 385 -2.85 -13.56 14.18
C TYR A 385 -3.86 -14.30 13.31
N ARG A 386 -4.94 -13.63 12.90
CA ARG A 386 -5.93 -14.12 11.94
C ARG A 386 -6.21 -13.05 10.88
N PRO A 387 -6.40 -13.42 9.62
CA PRO A 387 -6.82 -12.45 8.63
C PRO A 387 -8.23 -11.92 8.95
N LEU A 388 -8.45 -10.64 8.66
CA LEU A 388 -9.73 -9.97 8.78
C LEU A 388 -10.29 -9.63 7.40
N VAL A 389 -11.57 -9.94 7.20
CA VAL A 389 -12.31 -9.68 5.96
C VAL A 389 -13.45 -8.70 6.23
N GLY A 390 -13.38 -7.52 5.61
CA GLY A 390 -14.48 -6.58 5.55
C GLY A 390 -15.31 -6.80 4.30
N VAL A 391 -16.62 -6.86 4.45
CA VAL A 391 -17.58 -7.11 3.37
C VAL A 391 -18.59 -5.97 3.32
N VAL A 392 -18.75 -5.37 2.13
CA VAL A 392 -19.84 -4.43 1.83
C VAL A 392 -20.80 -5.14 0.89
N PRO A 393 -21.93 -5.68 1.45
CA PRO A 393 -22.99 -6.30 0.64
C PRO A 393 -23.63 -5.31 -0.33
N GLY A 394 -24.28 -5.82 -1.36
CA GLY A 394 -25.00 -5.04 -2.37
C GLY A 394 -25.23 -5.84 -3.63
N HIS A 395 -25.83 -5.25 -4.67
CA HIS A 395 -26.01 -5.91 -5.97
C HIS A 395 -24.68 -6.52 -6.46
N LYS A 396 -23.59 -5.79 -6.30
CA LYS A 396 -22.23 -6.28 -6.49
C LYS A 396 -21.48 -6.14 -5.16
N THR A 397 -21.26 -7.22 -4.46
CA THR A 397 -20.56 -7.21 -3.17
C THR A 397 -19.08 -6.82 -3.34
N LYS A 398 -18.57 -5.97 -2.46
CA LYS A 398 -17.14 -5.60 -2.36
C LYS A 398 -16.54 -6.20 -1.11
N VAL A 399 -15.37 -6.81 -1.26
CA VAL A 399 -14.60 -7.41 -0.16
C VAL A 399 -13.22 -6.77 -0.08
N SER A 400 -12.74 -6.61 1.16
CA SER A 400 -11.33 -6.29 1.43
C SER A 400 -10.81 -7.18 2.56
N ALA A 401 -9.70 -7.86 2.32
CA ALA A 401 -9.02 -8.72 3.26
C ALA A 401 -7.67 -8.11 3.68
N ARG A 402 -7.32 -8.23 4.96
CA ARG A 402 -6.06 -7.77 5.55
C ARG A 402 -5.50 -8.83 6.48
N CYS A 403 -4.17 -8.93 6.55
CA CYS A 403 -3.47 -9.70 7.57
C CYS A 403 -2.18 -9.01 8.00
N SER A 404 -1.64 -9.40 9.15
CA SER A 404 -0.36 -8.90 9.65
C SER A 404 0.82 -9.41 8.80
N LYS A 405 1.94 -8.67 8.83
CA LYS A 405 3.20 -9.09 8.19
C LYS A 405 3.69 -10.46 8.69
N ILE A 406 3.45 -10.76 9.97
CA ILE A 406 3.78 -12.07 10.56
C ILE A 406 3.10 -13.19 9.79
N LEU A 407 1.80 -13.09 9.50
CA LEU A 407 1.09 -14.12 8.74
C LEU A 407 1.61 -14.27 7.32
N VAL A 408 2.03 -13.16 6.68
CA VAL A 408 2.66 -13.21 5.34
C VAL A 408 4.00 -13.96 5.40
N LEU A 409 4.81 -13.70 6.42
CA LEU A 409 6.09 -14.38 6.63
C LEU A 409 5.91 -15.86 6.98
N GLU A 410 4.82 -16.21 7.66
CA GLU A 410 4.40 -17.62 7.91
C GLU A 410 3.91 -18.32 6.63
N GLY A 411 3.77 -17.60 5.52
CA GLY A 411 3.41 -18.17 4.23
C GLY A 411 1.96 -17.96 3.82
N LEU A 412 1.18 -17.15 4.56
CA LEU A 412 -0.16 -16.76 4.12
C LEU A 412 -0.06 -15.86 2.89
N ASP A 413 -0.90 -16.14 1.90
CA ASP A 413 -1.06 -15.33 0.70
C ASP A 413 -2.54 -15.01 0.51
N LEU A 414 -2.94 -13.79 0.92
CA LEU A 414 -4.31 -13.32 0.75
C LEU A 414 -4.67 -13.10 -0.71
N SER A 415 -3.72 -12.73 -1.57
CA SER A 415 -3.99 -12.51 -2.99
C SER A 415 -4.51 -13.78 -3.65
N SER A 416 -3.82 -14.91 -3.47
CA SER A 416 -4.24 -16.21 -3.99
C SER A 416 -5.52 -16.72 -3.31
N SER A 417 -5.64 -16.55 -1.98
CA SER A 417 -6.83 -17.00 -1.23
C SER A 417 -8.09 -16.26 -1.67
N VAL A 418 -8.02 -14.93 -1.79
CA VAL A 418 -9.14 -14.08 -2.23
C VAL A 418 -9.49 -14.36 -3.70
N ARG A 419 -8.49 -14.50 -4.57
CA ARG A 419 -8.72 -14.82 -5.99
C ARG A 419 -9.46 -16.13 -6.16
N ASN A 420 -9.01 -17.18 -5.48
CA ASN A 420 -9.61 -18.51 -5.57
C ASN A 420 -11.02 -18.55 -4.94
N ALA A 421 -11.24 -17.84 -3.83
CA ALA A 421 -12.56 -17.73 -3.22
C ALA A 421 -13.52 -16.94 -4.11
N ALA A 422 -13.07 -15.84 -4.73
CA ALA A 422 -13.86 -15.05 -5.65
C ALA A 422 -14.27 -15.86 -6.89
N ALA A 423 -13.34 -16.63 -7.47
CA ALA A 423 -13.63 -17.48 -8.63
C ALA A 423 -14.74 -18.52 -8.33
N LYS A 424 -14.82 -19.07 -7.10
CA LYS A 424 -15.89 -20.01 -6.70
C LYS A 424 -17.28 -19.36 -6.70
N VAL A 425 -17.35 -18.06 -6.46
CA VAL A 425 -18.62 -17.32 -6.48
C VAL A 425 -18.83 -16.53 -7.77
N GLY A 426 -18.10 -16.88 -8.86
CA GLY A 426 -18.23 -16.21 -10.16
C GLY A 426 -17.73 -14.77 -10.17
N GLY A 427 -16.91 -14.40 -9.20
CA GLY A 427 -16.34 -13.06 -9.06
C GLY A 427 -14.87 -12.95 -9.48
N GLN A 428 -14.31 -11.78 -9.29
CA GLN A 428 -12.90 -11.48 -9.51
C GLN A 428 -12.25 -10.99 -8.22
N GLY A 429 -10.99 -11.35 -8.02
CA GLY A 429 -10.23 -10.95 -6.84
C GLY A 429 -8.73 -10.95 -7.09
N GLY A 430 -7.99 -10.22 -6.24
CA GLY A 430 -6.54 -10.10 -6.33
C GLY A 430 -6.00 -9.08 -5.34
N GLY A 431 -4.73 -8.73 -5.50
CA GLY A 431 -4.01 -7.79 -4.64
C GLY A 431 -2.65 -8.34 -4.24
N HIS A 432 -2.15 -7.89 -3.09
CA HIS A 432 -0.88 -8.32 -2.52
C HIS A 432 -1.07 -9.42 -1.45
N ARG A 433 0.03 -10.07 -1.05
CA ARG A 433 0.01 -11.16 -0.07
C ARG A 433 -0.59 -10.77 1.29
N GLY A 434 -0.44 -9.52 1.73
CA GLY A 434 -0.98 -9.01 3.01
C GLY A 434 -2.27 -8.21 2.89
N ALA A 435 -2.69 -7.85 1.66
CA ALA A 435 -3.84 -6.99 1.40
C ALA A 435 -4.47 -7.33 0.05
N ALA A 436 -5.69 -7.84 0.05
CA ALA A 436 -6.37 -8.26 -1.18
C ALA A 436 -7.84 -7.84 -1.17
N GLY A 437 -8.46 -7.81 -2.32
CA GLY A 437 -9.87 -7.47 -2.47
C GLY A 437 -10.56 -8.33 -3.53
N ALA A 438 -11.89 -8.37 -3.43
CA ALA A 438 -12.73 -9.07 -4.42
C ALA A 438 -14.03 -8.32 -4.65
N PHE A 439 -14.66 -8.64 -5.78
CA PHE A 439 -16.05 -8.27 -6.06
C PHE A 439 -16.75 -9.43 -6.78
N PHE A 440 -18.04 -9.61 -6.46
CA PHE A 440 -18.90 -10.66 -7.01
C PHE A 440 -20.38 -10.25 -6.84
N GLU A 441 -21.27 -10.97 -7.52
CA GLU A 441 -22.73 -10.75 -7.40
C GLU A 441 -23.20 -10.97 -5.95
N GLY A 442 -24.06 -10.08 -5.45
CA GLY A 442 -24.56 -10.13 -4.09
C GLY A 442 -25.34 -11.40 -3.76
N GLY A 443 -25.48 -11.68 -2.46
CA GLY A 443 -26.16 -12.88 -1.95
C GLY A 443 -25.26 -14.12 -1.82
N ARG A 444 -23.97 -14.02 -2.19
CA ARG A 444 -23.01 -15.13 -2.10
C ARG A 444 -21.91 -14.91 -1.05
N GLU A 445 -22.10 -13.97 -0.12
CA GLU A 445 -21.12 -13.57 0.89
C GLU A 445 -20.73 -14.74 1.79
N ALA A 446 -21.70 -15.53 2.23
CA ALA A 446 -21.46 -16.70 3.10
C ALA A 446 -20.64 -17.79 2.38
N GLU A 447 -20.93 -18.03 1.09
CA GLU A 447 -20.18 -18.98 0.25
C GLU A 447 -18.74 -18.50 0.04
N PHE A 448 -18.55 -17.22 -0.25
CA PHE A 448 -17.23 -16.60 -0.37
C PHE A 448 -16.42 -16.75 0.92
N LEU A 449 -17.00 -16.40 2.09
CA LEU A 449 -16.31 -16.49 3.39
C LEU A 449 -15.93 -17.94 3.72
N LYS A 450 -16.79 -18.91 3.47
CA LYS A 450 -16.51 -20.33 3.64
C LYS A 450 -15.39 -20.81 2.74
N ALA A 451 -15.38 -20.42 1.46
CA ALA A 451 -14.33 -20.72 0.52
C ALA A 451 -13.00 -20.08 0.96
N MET A 452 -13.02 -18.80 1.35
CA MET A 452 -11.86 -18.06 1.83
C MET A 452 -11.23 -18.75 3.05
N GLU A 453 -12.04 -19.13 4.05
CA GLU A 453 -11.56 -19.82 5.24
C GLU A 453 -10.89 -21.15 4.91
N SER A 454 -11.42 -21.92 3.96
CA SER A 454 -10.81 -23.19 3.55
C SER A 454 -9.40 -23.01 2.97
N TYR A 455 -9.18 -21.94 2.20
CA TYR A 455 -7.85 -21.61 1.66
C TYR A 455 -6.88 -21.12 2.75
N VAL A 456 -7.37 -20.32 3.70
CA VAL A 456 -6.58 -19.86 4.86
C VAL A 456 -6.19 -21.06 5.72
N LEU A 457 -7.13 -21.99 6.00
CA LEU A 457 -6.91 -23.18 6.80
C LEU A 457 -5.82 -24.10 6.22
N VAL A 458 -5.85 -24.33 4.91
CA VAL A 458 -4.82 -25.13 4.25
C VAL A 458 -3.43 -24.51 4.46
N ARG A 459 -3.30 -23.21 4.31
CA ARG A 459 -2.04 -22.48 4.52
C ARG A 459 -1.63 -22.46 5.99
N ALA A 460 -2.57 -22.22 6.92
CA ALA A 460 -2.31 -22.25 8.36
C ALA A 460 -1.80 -23.62 8.84
N ARG A 461 -2.34 -24.71 8.31
CA ARG A 461 -1.88 -26.07 8.62
C ARG A 461 -0.47 -26.33 8.08
N LEU A 462 -0.16 -25.86 6.86
CA LEU A 462 1.19 -25.97 6.28
C LEU A 462 2.22 -25.15 7.06
N ALA A 463 1.82 -23.98 7.56
CA ALA A 463 2.67 -23.09 8.35
C ALA A 463 2.75 -23.47 9.84
N ARG A 464 1.96 -24.44 10.33
CA ARG A 464 1.84 -24.83 11.75
C ARG A 464 1.48 -23.64 12.66
N LEU A 465 0.61 -22.74 12.20
CA LEU A 465 0.15 -21.61 13.00
C LEU A 465 -0.62 -22.11 14.24
N PRO A 466 -0.39 -21.55 15.44
CA PRO A 466 -1.07 -21.97 16.65
C PRO A 466 -2.58 -21.68 16.50
N ARG A 467 -3.42 -22.62 16.97
CA ARG A 467 -4.83 -22.32 17.20
C ARG A 467 -4.89 -21.29 18.32
N SER A 468 -5.61 -20.18 18.13
CA SER A 468 -5.88 -19.28 19.23
C SER A 468 -6.62 -20.08 20.31
N THR A 469 -6.02 -20.19 21.47
CA THR A 469 -6.77 -20.49 22.70
C THR A 469 -7.57 -19.23 23.00
N ALA A 470 -8.90 -19.32 22.88
CA ALA A 470 -9.87 -18.30 23.26
C ALA A 470 -9.67 -17.86 24.71
#